data_53c4dbf6b2551d5e874bb15bd3f6c30e
#
_entry.id   53c4dbf6b2551d5e874bb15bd3f6c30e
#
_cell.length_a   1.000
_cell.length_b   1.000
_cell.length_c   1.000
_cell.angle_alpha   90.00
_cell.angle_beta   90.00
_cell.angle_gamma   90.00
#
_symmetry.space_group_name_H-M   'P 1'
#
loop_
_entity.id
_entity.type
_entity.pdbx_description
1 polymer ?
#
loop_
_entity_poly.entity_id
_entity_poly.type
_entity_poly.pdbx_seq_one_letter_code
_entity_poly.pdbx_strand_id
1 'polypeptide(L)'
;MSTLSFLPIELFMQKCIIITGMVVLIVIVLFSLTLAANMKRFQFEQLSTKDERLNKIVEAVTHLKIIKLLVWEEPFQQQVEELRIRELAYIRCFMTLQAVQNFVWNCAVFLLAFTSFTTYSLCISESLSVETAFVSLALLNALRSSFRLMPSCVTSLSQASISIERIGMYSLHFSQHSHSVRKSLKKVSFYKIPSFYLQK
;
A
#
# COMPACT_ATOMS: atom_id res chain seq x y z
N MET A 1 27.34 47.66 18.69
CA MET A 1 26.01 47.57 19.29
C MET A 1 24.89 47.16 18.28
N SER A 2 25.21 46.88 17.04
CA SER A 2 24.25 46.58 15.97
C SER A 2 23.96 45.07 15.76
N THR A 3 24.70 44.17 16.38
CA THR A 3 24.52 42.72 16.22
C THR A 3 23.39 42.11 17.07
N LEU A 4 23.00 42.78 18.16
CA LEU A 4 21.92 42.29 19.04
C LEU A 4 20.52 42.53 18.48
N SER A 5 20.33 43.50 17.59
CA SER A 5 19.02 43.80 16.96
C SER A 5 18.70 42.89 15.74
N PHE A 6 19.71 42.27 15.14
CA PHE A 6 19.53 41.38 13.98
C PHE A 6 19.15 39.94 14.38
N LEU A 7 19.55 39.51 15.58
CA LEU A 7 19.28 38.16 16.08
C LEU A 7 17.76 37.77 16.09
N PRO A 8 16.84 38.63 16.55
CA PRO A 8 15.40 38.25 16.54
C PRO A 8 14.82 38.22 15.13
N ILE A 9 15.33 39.01 14.20
CA ILE A 9 14.86 39.03 12.81
C ILE A 9 15.32 37.77 12.10
N GLU A 10 16.57 37.34 12.24
CA GLU A 10 17.06 36.07 11.67
C GLU A 10 16.32 34.86 12.22
N LEU A 11 16.07 34.82 13.54
CA LEU A 11 15.28 33.76 14.16
C LEU A 11 13.81 33.71 13.67
N PHE A 12 13.22 34.89 13.44
CA PHE A 12 11.86 34.97 12.90
C PHE A 12 11.80 34.47 11.46
N MET A 13 12.79 34.83 10.65
CA MET A 13 12.93 34.43 9.26
C MET A 13 13.12 32.92 9.12
N GLN A 14 14.01 32.35 9.94
CA GLN A 14 14.23 30.91 9.99
C GLN A 14 12.93 30.15 10.35
N LYS A 15 12.14 30.68 11.28
CA LYS A 15 10.83 30.13 11.63
C LYS A 15 9.85 30.18 10.46
N CYS A 16 9.79 31.28 9.71
CA CYS A 16 8.92 31.39 8.53
C CYS A 16 9.26 30.36 7.45
N ILE A 17 10.54 30.13 7.15
CA ILE A 17 10.98 29.13 6.18
C ILE A 17 10.60 27.73 6.65
N ILE A 18 10.83 27.41 7.92
CA ILE A 18 10.46 26.12 8.50
C ILE A 18 8.94 25.89 8.43
N ILE A 19 8.14 26.88 8.82
CA ILE A 19 6.68 26.78 8.80
C ILE A 19 6.16 26.58 7.37
N THR A 20 6.65 27.34 6.41
CA THR A 20 6.27 27.22 4.99
C THR A 20 6.62 25.83 4.44
N GLY A 21 7.83 25.34 4.72
CA GLY A 21 8.28 24.01 4.33
C GLY A 21 7.40 22.90 4.97
N MET A 22 7.06 23.05 6.25
CA MET A 22 6.18 22.12 6.96
C MET A 22 4.76 22.08 6.37
N VAL A 23 4.18 23.23 6.03
CA VAL A 23 2.86 23.30 5.40
C VAL A 23 2.86 22.58 4.06
N VAL A 24 3.85 22.84 3.21
CA VAL A 24 3.97 22.15 1.90
C VAL A 24 4.11 20.63 2.11
N LEU A 25 4.91 20.18 3.06
CA LEU A 25 5.12 18.79 3.34
C LEU A 25 3.82 18.11 3.84
N ILE A 26 3.08 18.77 4.72
CA ILE A 26 1.78 18.27 5.21
C ILE A 26 0.79 18.11 4.04
N VAL A 27 0.69 19.09 3.15
CA VAL A 27 -0.18 19.00 1.96
C VAL A 27 0.18 17.82 1.08
N ILE A 28 1.48 17.60 0.82
CA ILE A 28 1.97 16.46 0.02
C ILE A 28 1.63 15.12 0.70
N VAL A 29 1.83 15.03 2.02
CA VAL A 29 1.52 13.82 2.79
C VAL A 29 0.02 13.52 2.76
N LEU A 30 -0.85 14.51 3.00
CA LEU A 30 -2.30 14.33 2.94
C LEU A 30 -2.76 13.87 1.55
N PHE A 31 -2.22 14.47 0.50
CA PHE A 31 -2.50 14.03 -0.87
C PHE A 31 -2.02 12.60 -1.13
N SER A 32 -0.83 12.26 -0.66
CA SER A 32 -0.27 10.91 -0.74
C SER A 32 -1.13 9.87 -0.02
N LEU A 33 -1.67 10.19 1.16
CA LEU A 33 -2.56 9.30 1.91
C LEU A 33 -3.88 9.03 1.17
N THR A 34 -4.46 10.03 0.50
CA THR A 34 -5.67 9.82 -0.32
C THR A 34 -5.41 8.91 -1.51
N LEU A 35 -4.26 9.07 -2.18
CA LEU A 35 -3.84 8.17 -3.25
C LEU A 35 -3.63 6.75 -2.74
N ALA A 36 -2.96 6.58 -1.59
CA ALA A 36 -2.70 5.29 -0.97
C ALA A 36 -3.99 4.53 -0.61
N ALA A 37 -5.01 5.23 -0.12
CA ALA A 37 -6.32 4.64 0.17
C ALA A 37 -7.00 4.09 -1.10
N ASN A 38 -6.95 4.84 -2.19
CA ASN A 38 -7.47 4.39 -3.48
C ASN A 38 -6.66 3.21 -4.05
N MET A 39 -5.33 3.24 -3.94
CA MET A 39 -4.46 2.14 -4.35
C MET A 39 -4.81 0.84 -3.59
N LYS A 40 -5.02 0.92 -2.27
CA LYS A 40 -5.42 -0.25 -1.45
C LYS A 40 -6.72 -0.87 -1.96
N ARG A 41 -7.71 -0.05 -2.31
CA ARG A 41 -8.99 -0.53 -2.86
C ARG A 41 -8.80 -1.29 -4.17
N PHE A 42 -8.11 -0.69 -5.15
CA PHE A 42 -7.87 -1.35 -6.44
C PHE A 42 -7.03 -2.61 -6.31
N GLN A 43 -6.08 -2.63 -5.39
CA GLN A 43 -5.27 -3.81 -5.11
C GLN A 43 -6.11 -4.96 -4.51
N PHE A 44 -7.06 -4.64 -3.65
CA PHE A 44 -7.98 -5.63 -3.08
C PHE A 44 -8.87 -6.25 -4.17
N GLU A 45 -9.47 -5.43 -5.04
CA GLU A 45 -10.29 -5.88 -6.17
C GLU A 45 -9.48 -6.74 -7.15
N GLN A 46 -8.25 -6.33 -7.46
CA GLN A 46 -7.31 -7.10 -8.28
C GLN A 46 -7.07 -8.50 -7.70
N LEU A 47 -6.78 -8.58 -6.39
CA LEU A 47 -6.51 -9.85 -5.72
C LEU A 47 -7.74 -10.74 -5.69
N SER A 48 -8.92 -10.19 -5.43
CA SER A 48 -10.20 -10.92 -5.46
C SER A 48 -10.47 -11.52 -6.85
N THR A 49 -10.32 -10.72 -7.91
CA THR A 49 -10.49 -11.19 -9.28
C THR A 49 -9.45 -12.25 -9.68
N LYS A 50 -8.21 -12.10 -9.20
CA LYS A 50 -7.15 -13.08 -9.39
C LYS A 50 -7.50 -14.41 -8.71
N ASP A 51 -8.01 -14.38 -7.48
CA ASP A 51 -8.42 -15.59 -6.74
C ASP A 51 -9.58 -16.30 -7.46
N GLU A 52 -10.56 -15.56 -7.96
CA GLU A 52 -11.66 -16.11 -8.77
C GLU A 52 -11.14 -16.81 -10.03
N ARG A 53 -10.24 -16.15 -10.77
CA ARG A 53 -9.60 -16.76 -11.95
C ARG A 53 -8.80 -18.01 -11.60
N LEU A 54 -8.04 -18.00 -10.50
CA LEU A 54 -7.29 -19.18 -10.05
C LEU A 54 -8.23 -20.34 -9.68
N ASN A 55 -9.35 -20.08 -9.02
CA ASN A 55 -10.32 -21.09 -8.69
C ASN A 55 -10.91 -21.74 -9.95
N LYS A 56 -11.22 -20.95 -10.98
CA LYS A 56 -11.68 -21.47 -12.28
C LYS A 56 -10.63 -22.32 -12.97
N ILE A 57 -9.36 -21.92 -12.92
CA ILE A 57 -8.26 -22.72 -13.48
C ILE A 57 -8.11 -24.06 -12.72
N VAL A 58 -8.17 -24.03 -11.39
CA VAL A 58 -8.10 -25.24 -10.55
C VAL A 58 -9.27 -26.18 -10.86
N GLU A 59 -10.49 -25.65 -11.00
CA GLU A 59 -11.69 -26.40 -11.40
C GLU A 59 -11.47 -27.09 -12.75
N ALA A 60 -10.99 -26.35 -13.76
CA ALA A 60 -10.70 -26.88 -15.09
C ALA A 60 -9.63 -27.98 -15.06
N VAL A 61 -8.54 -27.78 -14.30
CA VAL A 61 -7.47 -28.78 -14.19
C VAL A 61 -7.95 -30.04 -13.46
N THR A 62 -8.75 -29.89 -12.41
CA THR A 62 -9.30 -31.02 -11.64
C THR A 62 -10.21 -31.88 -12.49
N HIS A 63 -10.99 -31.27 -13.39
CA HIS A 63 -11.95 -31.97 -14.26
C HIS A 63 -11.49 -32.08 -15.73
N LEU A 64 -10.17 -31.92 -15.99
CA LEU A 64 -9.61 -31.85 -17.33
C LEU A 64 -10.03 -33.01 -18.25
N LYS A 65 -10.11 -34.25 -17.70
CA LYS A 65 -10.50 -35.43 -18.46
C LYS A 65 -11.94 -35.31 -18.97
N ILE A 66 -12.86 -34.81 -18.15
CA ILE A 66 -14.27 -34.63 -18.51
C ILE A 66 -14.43 -33.51 -19.52
N ILE A 67 -13.73 -32.37 -19.30
CA ILE A 67 -13.76 -31.22 -20.21
C ILE A 67 -13.27 -31.60 -21.60
N LYS A 68 -12.20 -32.42 -21.71
CA LYS A 68 -11.71 -32.93 -22.99
C LYS A 68 -12.66 -33.89 -23.67
N LEU A 69 -13.33 -34.79 -22.92
CA LEU A 69 -14.30 -35.73 -23.48
C LEU A 69 -15.54 -35.03 -24.01
N LEU A 70 -15.98 -33.94 -23.38
CA LEU A 70 -17.15 -33.14 -23.76
C LEU A 70 -16.84 -32.03 -24.76
N VAL A 71 -15.54 -31.80 -25.11
CA VAL A 71 -15.08 -30.70 -25.98
C VAL A 71 -15.47 -29.32 -25.42
N TRP A 72 -15.43 -29.16 -24.09
CA TRP A 72 -15.78 -27.91 -23.40
C TRP A 72 -14.58 -27.02 -23.13
N GLU A 73 -13.50 -27.16 -23.89
CA GLU A 73 -12.27 -26.37 -23.72
C GLU A 73 -12.52 -24.89 -23.99
N GLU A 74 -13.21 -24.57 -25.08
CA GLU A 74 -13.47 -23.20 -25.53
C GLU A 74 -14.31 -22.36 -24.54
N PRO A 75 -15.45 -22.84 -24.01
CA PRO A 75 -16.22 -22.12 -22.99
C PRO A 75 -15.43 -21.84 -21.72
N PHE A 76 -14.62 -22.78 -21.26
CA PHE A 76 -13.75 -22.58 -20.10
C PHE A 76 -12.66 -21.55 -20.36
N GLN A 77 -12.03 -21.59 -21.52
CA GLN A 77 -11.02 -20.62 -21.93
C GLN A 77 -11.61 -19.20 -21.97
N GLN A 78 -12.80 -19.03 -22.53
CA GLN A 78 -13.47 -17.73 -22.59
C GLN A 78 -13.75 -17.16 -21.18
N GLN A 79 -14.22 -17.97 -20.25
CA GLN A 79 -14.45 -17.55 -18.86
C GLN A 79 -13.16 -17.10 -18.16
N VAL A 80 -12.07 -17.84 -18.34
CA VAL A 80 -10.76 -17.46 -17.78
C VAL A 80 -10.22 -16.17 -18.42
N GLU A 81 -10.41 -15.99 -19.73
CA GLU A 81 -9.98 -14.80 -20.44
C GLU A 81 -10.77 -13.55 -20.02
N GLU A 82 -12.07 -13.65 -19.82
CA GLU A 82 -12.89 -12.54 -19.30
C GLU A 82 -12.40 -12.08 -17.91
N LEU A 83 -12.12 -13.02 -17.02
CA LEU A 83 -11.57 -12.72 -15.70
C LEU A 83 -10.19 -12.09 -15.82
N ARG A 84 -9.37 -12.55 -16.77
CA ARG A 84 -8.05 -11.97 -17.05
C ARG A 84 -8.13 -10.52 -17.55
N ILE A 85 -9.08 -10.21 -18.42
CA ILE A 85 -9.30 -8.84 -18.90
C ILE A 85 -9.70 -7.92 -17.74
N ARG A 86 -10.58 -8.37 -16.84
CA ARG A 86 -10.96 -7.61 -15.64
C ARG A 86 -9.76 -7.40 -14.70
N GLU A 87 -9.00 -8.45 -14.43
CA GLU A 87 -7.77 -8.35 -13.62
C GLU A 87 -6.80 -7.31 -14.20
N LEU A 88 -6.57 -7.32 -15.52
CA LEU A 88 -5.70 -6.38 -16.22
C LEU A 88 -6.19 -4.93 -16.11
N ALA A 89 -7.49 -4.69 -16.11
CA ALA A 89 -8.05 -3.35 -15.90
C ALA A 89 -7.71 -2.81 -14.50
N TYR A 90 -7.86 -3.62 -13.46
CA TYR A 90 -7.48 -3.23 -12.10
C TYR A 90 -5.98 -3.01 -11.95
N ILE A 91 -5.13 -3.85 -12.58
CA ILE A 91 -3.68 -3.68 -12.61
C ILE A 91 -3.30 -2.35 -13.26
N ARG A 92 -3.92 -2.00 -14.39
CA ARG A 92 -3.67 -0.71 -15.06
C ARG A 92 -4.01 0.47 -14.15
N CYS A 93 -5.17 0.46 -13.50
CA CYS A 93 -5.55 1.51 -12.56
C CYS A 93 -4.56 1.60 -11.39
N PHE A 94 -4.16 0.48 -10.82
CA PHE A 94 -3.18 0.43 -9.73
C PHE A 94 -1.83 1.01 -10.16
N MET A 95 -1.30 0.57 -11.32
CA MET A 95 -0.02 1.05 -11.85
C MET A 95 -0.05 2.55 -12.19
N THR A 96 -1.18 3.06 -12.69
CA THR A 96 -1.35 4.50 -12.96
C THR A 96 -1.31 5.30 -11.66
N LEU A 97 -2.03 4.87 -10.62
CA LEU A 97 -1.99 5.53 -9.31
C LEU A 97 -0.59 5.48 -8.68
N GLN A 98 0.11 4.36 -8.83
CA GLN A 98 1.49 4.22 -8.36
C GLN A 98 2.44 5.17 -9.10
N ALA A 99 2.27 5.35 -10.41
CA ALA A 99 3.06 6.30 -11.20
C ALA A 99 2.80 7.74 -10.74
N VAL A 100 1.54 8.11 -10.49
CA VAL A 100 1.18 9.44 -9.94
C VAL A 100 1.79 9.63 -8.55
N GLN A 101 1.73 8.61 -7.69
CA GLN A 101 2.34 8.65 -6.36
C GLN A 101 3.84 8.90 -6.44
N ASN A 102 4.55 8.19 -7.30
CA ASN A 102 5.99 8.38 -7.52
C ASN A 102 6.29 9.78 -8.06
N PHE A 103 5.48 10.29 -8.98
CA PHE A 103 5.63 11.64 -9.51
C PHE A 103 5.48 12.70 -8.41
N VAL A 104 4.45 12.61 -7.58
CA VAL A 104 4.21 13.54 -6.45
C VAL A 104 5.41 13.61 -5.51
N TRP A 105 5.97 12.47 -5.12
CA TRP A 105 7.15 12.42 -4.24
C TRP A 105 8.41 12.95 -4.91
N ASN A 106 8.60 12.74 -6.20
CA ASN A 106 9.72 13.34 -6.94
C ASN A 106 9.58 14.87 -7.03
N CYS A 107 8.37 15.38 -7.26
CA CYS A 107 8.11 16.82 -7.29
C CYS A 107 8.21 17.48 -5.90
N ALA A 108 7.98 16.74 -4.82
CA ALA A 108 8.01 17.26 -3.45
C ALA A 108 9.31 17.98 -3.13
N VAL A 109 10.44 17.40 -3.50
CA VAL A 109 11.78 18.00 -3.23
C VAL A 109 11.97 19.31 -3.99
N PHE A 110 11.51 19.39 -5.24
CA PHE A 110 11.57 20.61 -6.03
C PHE A 110 10.68 21.71 -5.46
N LEU A 111 9.47 21.33 -5.00
CA LEU A 111 8.55 22.27 -4.36
C LEU A 111 9.12 22.80 -3.04
N LEU A 112 9.75 21.94 -2.22
CA LEU A 112 10.42 22.34 -0.99
C LEU A 112 11.58 23.31 -1.27
N ALA A 113 12.42 23.01 -2.27
CA ALA A 113 13.49 23.92 -2.68
C ALA A 113 12.95 25.27 -3.15
N PHE A 114 11.97 25.25 -4.04
CA PHE A 114 11.38 26.46 -4.60
C PHE A 114 10.73 27.32 -3.51
N THR A 115 9.92 26.75 -2.64
CA THR A 115 9.28 27.48 -1.54
C THR A 115 10.30 28.04 -0.55
N SER A 116 11.35 27.30 -0.21
CA SER A 116 12.43 27.77 0.68
C SER A 116 13.15 28.97 0.09
N PHE A 117 13.56 28.92 -1.18
CA PHE A 117 14.24 30.03 -1.84
C PHE A 117 13.32 31.23 -2.05
N THR A 118 12.06 31.02 -2.39
CA THR A 118 11.08 32.10 -2.55
C THR A 118 10.85 32.81 -1.21
N THR A 119 10.64 32.07 -0.13
CA THR A 119 10.45 32.64 1.20
C THR A 119 11.68 33.41 1.65
N TYR A 120 12.88 32.86 1.40
CA TYR A 120 14.13 33.57 1.69
C TYR A 120 14.23 34.90 0.91
N SER A 121 13.97 34.87 -0.40
CA SER A 121 14.07 36.06 -1.27
C SER A 121 13.03 37.13 -0.93
N LEU A 122 11.83 36.78 -0.51
CA LEU A 122 10.77 37.71 -0.14
C LEU A 122 11.00 38.35 1.23
N CYS A 123 11.62 37.60 2.13
CA CYS A 123 11.80 38.02 3.50
C CYS A 123 13.14 38.73 3.75
N ILE A 124 14.19 38.43 3.00
CA ILE A 124 15.53 39.03 3.16
C ILE A 124 15.81 39.84 1.92
N SER A 125 15.91 41.19 2.11
CA SER A 125 16.25 42.12 1.03
C SER A 125 17.73 42.01 0.58
N GLU A 126 18.52 41.17 1.24
CA GLU A 126 19.90 40.91 0.87
C GLU A 126 20.00 39.81 -0.19
N SER A 127 20.95 39.99 -1.12
CA SER A 127 21.23 39.01 -2.16
C SER A 127 21.70 37.70 -1.55
N LEU A 128 21.06 36.60 -1.93
CA LEU A 128 21.45 35.23 -1.59
C LEU A 128 22.94 35.04 -1.95
N SER A 129 23.79 34.73 -0.97
CA SER A 129 25.14 34.35 -1.31
C SER A 129 25.15 33.05 -2.09
N VAL A 130 25.96 33.00 -3.14
CA VAL A 130 26.07 31.83 -4.02
C VAL A 130 26.45 30.58 -3.22
N GLU A 131 27.27 30.74 -2.19
CA GLU A 131 27.71 29.68 -1.29
C GLU A 131 26.54 29.06 -0.53
N THR A 132 25.67 29.86 0.08
CA THR A 132 24.49 29.38 0.81
C THR A 132 23.49 28.64 -0.11
N ALA A 133 23.32 29.13 -1.34
CA ALA A 133 22.47 28.50 -2.32
C ALA A 133 22.99 27.11 -2.72
N PHE A 134 24.28 26.95 -2.98
CA PHE A 134 24.87 25.65 -3.33
C PHE A 134 24.81 24.65 -2.18
N VAL A 135 25.10 25.04 -0.95
CA VAL A 135 25.02 24.19 0.23
C VAL A 135 23.59 23.73 0.45
N SER A 136 22.60 24.62 0.34
CA SER A 136 21.17 24.28 0.48
C SER A 136 20.70 23.30 -0.58
N LEU A 137 21.09 23.49 -1.85
CA LEU A 137 20.80 22.57 -2.94
C LEU A 137 21.44 21.19 -2.74
N ALA A 138 22.68 21.15 -2.24
CA ALA A 138 23.37 19.88 -1.94
C ALA A 138 22.63 19.10 -0.83
N LEU A 139 22.20 19.78 0.24
CA LEU A 139 21.42 19.16 1.32
C LEU A 139 20.06 18.66 0.84
N LEU A 140 19.33 19.46 0.05
CA LEU A 140 18.05 19.07 -0.53
C LEU A 140 18.20 17.86 -1.48
N ASN A 141 19.30 17.82 -2.24
CA ASN A 141 19.58 16.69 -3.11
C ASN A 141 19.94 15.41 -2.33
N ALA A 142 20.61 15.53 -1.18
CA ALA A 142 20.85 14.40 -0.28
C ALA A 142 19.54 13.84 0.31
N LEU A 143 18.59 14.70 0.65
CA LEU A 143 17.25 14.29 1.12
C LEU A 143 16.41 13.58 0.04
N ARG A 144 16.65 13.88 -1.23
CA ARG A 144 15.90 13.30 -2.36
C ARG A 144 15.91 11.77 -2.37
N SER A 145 17.01 11.15 -1.98
CA SER A 145 17.12 9.69 -1.94
C SER A 145 16.16 9.07 -0.92
N SER A 146 16.01 9.70 0.24
CA SER A 146 15.09 9.27 1.29
C SER A 146 13.62 9.43 0.88
N PHE A 147 13.27 10.56 0.27
CA PHE A 147 11.90 10.79 -0.24
C PHE A 147 11.51 9.81 -1.35
N ARG A 148 12.44 9.38 -2.16
CA ARG A 148 12.20 8.39 -3.23
C ARG A 148 11.79 7.01 -2.70
N LEU A 149 12.15 6.66 -1.47
CA LEU A 149 11.76 5.39 -0.85
C LEU A 149 10.34 5.42 -0.25
N MET A 150 9.79 6.60 0.02
CA MET A 150 8.47 6.75 0.65
C MET A 150 7.32 6.06 -0.11
N PRO A 151 7.19 6.18 -1.45
CA PRO A 151 6.14 5.49 -2.19
C PRO A 151 6.22 3.96 -2.06
N SER A 152 7.41 3.40 -2.08
CA SER A 152 7.60 1.95 -1.94
C SER A 152 7.26 1.47 -0.54
N CYS A 153 7.59 2.23 0.50
CA CYS A 153 7.19 1.93 1.88
C CYS A 153 5.66 1.94 2.02
N VAL A 154 4.98 2.95 1.49
CA VAL A 154 3.51 3.04 1.53
C VAL A 154 2.87 1.84 0.81
N THR A 155 3.37 1.48 -0.37
CA THR A 155 2.88 0.33 -1.13
C THR A 155 3.11 -0.98 -0.37
N SER A 156 4.30 -1.20 0.20
CA SER A 156 4.64 -2.39 0.99
C SER A 156 3.78 -2.52 2.24
N LEU A 157 3.52 -1.42 2.96
CA LEU A 157 2.62 -1.40 4.12
C LEU A 157 1.18 -1.74 3.74
N SER A 158 0.70 -1.24 2.60
CA SER A 158 -0.63 -1.58 2.08
C SER A 158 -0.74 -3.08 1.75
N GLN A 159 0.26 -3.65 1.11
CA GLN A 159 0.32 -5.09 0.79
C GLN A 159 0.40 -5.95 2.06
N ALA A 160 1.22 -5.56 3.03
CA ALA A 160 1.31 -6.25 4.31
C ALA A 160 -0.03 -6.23 5.06
N SER A 161 -0.72 -5.11 5.09
CA SER A 161 -2.06 -4.99 5.70
C SER A 161 -3.08 -5.97 5.10
N ILE A 162 -3.13 -6.07 3.76
CA ILE A 162 -4.02 -7.01 3.06
C ILE A 162 -3.63 -8.47 3.35
N SER A 163 -2.34 -8.77 3.38
CA SER A 163 -1.84 -10.12 3.67
C SER A 163 -2.17 -10.56 5.09
N ILE A 164 -2.01 -9.68 6.08
CA ILE A 164 -2.36 -9.94 7.48
C ILE A 164 -3.86 -10.18 7.63
N GLU A 165 -4.70 -9.37 6.98
CA GLU A 165 -6.16 -9.55 6.99
C GLU A 165 -6.57 -10.92 6.44
N ARG A 166 -5.95 -11.35 5.34
CA ARG A 166 -6.19 -12.68 4.75
C ARG A 166 -5.75 -13.81 5.69
N ILE A 167 -4.55 -13.75 6.26
CA ILE A 167 -4.06 -14.75 7.22
C ILE A 167 -4.99 -14.81 8.44
N GLY A 168 -5.46 -13.66 8.93
CA GLY A 168 -6.42 -13.58 10.02
C GLY A 168 -7.72 -14.32 9.70
N MET A 169 -8.29 -14.11 8.52
CA MET A 169 -9.50 -14.81 8.09
C MET A 169 -9.29 -16.32 7.98
N TYR A 170 -8.18 -16.77 7.40
CA TYR A 170 -7.87 -18.20 7.32
C TYR A 170 -7.68 -18.83 8.69
N SER A 171 -6.98 -18.18 9.62
CA SER A 171 -6.75 -18.70 10.96
C SER A 171 -8.05 -18.81 11.77
N LEU A 172 -8.96 -17.86 11.65
CA LEU A 172 -10.27 -17.89 12.27
C LEU A 172 -11.13 -19.04 11.71
N HIS A 173 -11.15 -19.21 10.39
CA HIS A 173 -11.89 -20.31 9.75
C HIS A 173 -11.35 -21.66 10.17
N PHE A 174 -10.04 -21.85 10.22
CA PHE A 174 -9.39 -23.06 10.68
C PHE A 174 -9.69 -23.36 12.16
N SER A 175 -9.67 -22.34 13.01
CA SER A 175 -10.02 -22.45 14.44
C SER A 175 -11.48 -22.87 14.64
N GLN A 176 -12.42 -22.30 13.88
CA GLN A 176 -13.83 -22.68 13.93
C GLN A 176 -14.04 -24.13 13.47
N HIS A 177 -13.37 -24.53 12.38
CA HIS A 177 -13.47 -25.91 11.88
C HIS A 177 -12.89 -26.91 12.88
N SER A 178 -11.74 -26.65 13.49
CA SER A 178 -11.15 -27.52 14.50
C SER A 178 -12.02 -27.61 15.77
N HIS A 179 -12.69 -26.51 16.16
CA HIS A 179 -13.60 -26.47 17.29
C HIS A 179 -14.90 -27.25 17.02
N SER A 180 -15.43 -27.18 15.80
CA SER A 180 -16.63 -27.96 15.38
C SER A 180 -16.31 -29.45 15.30
N VAL A 181 -15.17 -29.85 14.75
CA VAL A 181 -14.69 -31.25 14.71
C VAL A 181 -14.48 -31.77 16.13
N ARG A 182 -13.87 -30.99 17.02
CA ARG A 182 -13.68 -31.39 18.44
C ARG A 182 -15.01 -31.55 19.18
N LYS A 183 -16.02 -30.69 18.91
CA LYS A 183 -17.38 -30.85 19.44
C LYS A 183 -18.05 -32.11 18.91
N SER A 184 -17.92 -32.41 17.62
CA SER A 184 -18.47 -33.64 17.02
C SER A 184 -17.82 -34.89 17.59
N LEU A 185 -16.50 -34.90 17.77
CA LEU A 185 -15.78 -36.02 18.39
C LEU A 185 -16.17 -36.22 19.87
N LYS A 186 -16.35 -35.15 20.64
CA LYS A 186 -16.90 -35.25 21.99
C LYS A 186 -18.32 -35.83 22.02
N LYS A 187 -19.17 -35.45 21.05
CA LYS A 187 -20.53 -35.96 20.92
C LYS A 187 -20.55 -37.45 20.55
N VAL A 188 -19.64 -37.89 19.67
CA VAL A 188 -19.46 -39.30 19.30
C VAL A 188 -18.89 -40.13 20.47
N SER A 189 -17.94 -39.57 21.25
CA SER A 189 -17.38 -40.21 22.43
C SER A 189 -18.43 -40.39 23.55
N PHE A 190 -19.47 -39.56 23.62
CA PHE A 190 -20.56 -39.69 24.56
C PHE A 190 -21.57 -40.76 24.16
N TYR A 191 -21.61 -41.16 22.86
CA TYR A 191 -22.55 -42.18 22.34
C TYR A 191 -21.94 -43.58 22.26
N LYS A 192 -20.67 -43.81 22.67
CA LYS A 192 -20.04 -45.11 22.60
C LYS A 192 -19.52 -45.49 23.98
N ILE A 193 -20.30 -46.18 24.73
CA ILE A 193 -20.09 -47.48 25.41
C ILE A 193 -21.37 -47.81 26.18
N PRO A 194 -22.25 -48.69 25.68
CA PRO A 194 -23.09 -49.44 26.54
C PRO A 194 -22.18 -50.43 27.30
N SER A 195 -22.21 -50.37 28.60
CA SER A 195 -21.48 -51.24 29.53
C SER A 195 -21.88 -52.73 29.51
N PHE A 196 -22.07 -53.28 28.31
CA PHE A 196 -22.57 -54.65 28.16
C PHE A 196 -21.50 -55.68 27.78
N TYR A 197 -20.24 -55.32 27.66
CA TYR A 197 -19.16 -56.26 27.27
C TYR A 197 -18.02 -56.42 28.28
N LEU A 198 -18.21 -56.09 29.53
CA LEU A 198 -17.22 -56.40 30.59
C LEU A 198 -17.77 -57.42 31.62
N GLN A 199 -18.41 -58.48 31.13
CA GLN A 199 -18.66 -59.68 31.94
C GLN A 199 -18.49 -60.92 31.06
N LYS A 200 -17.24 -61.34 30.88
CA LYS A 200 -16.83 -62.76 30.87
C LYS A 200 -15.32 -62.83 30.92
#